data_acb96bdc59bfba8ab4eaaae82d46ea5d
#
_entry.id   acb96bdc59bfba8ab4eaaae82d46ea5d
#
_cell.length_a   1.000
_cell.length_b   1.000
_cell.length_c   1.000
_cell.angle_alpha   90.00
_cell.angle_beta   90.00
_cell.angle_gamma   90.00
#
_symmetry.space_group_name_H-M   'P 1'
#
loop_
_entity.id
_entity.type
_entity.pdbx_description
1 polymer ?
#
loop_
_entity_poly.entity_id
_entity_poly.type
_entity_poly.pdbx_seq_one_letter_code
_entity_poly.pdbx_strand_id
1 'polypeptide(L)'
;MAKKLLVIDDQTGITKVVELIARQLGLNAKSLNSSSNATEVFIAFKPDVVMLDMIMPEKDGIDVLNEILLTGIPVKVILTSGFSDSYLRLAEGVARFHDNEDVSVLRKPFRREELITLLQKLTVN
;
A
#
# COMPACT_ATOMS: atom_id res chain seq x y z
N MET A 1 -15.18 12.25 -8.01
CA MET A 1 -15.07 11.60 -6.69
C MET A 1 -13.61 11.46 -6.32
N ALA A 2 -13.30 11.61 -5.03
CA ALA A 2 -11.93 11.49 -4.57
C ALA A 2 -11.44 10.05 -4.71
N LYS A 3 -10.19 9.90 -5.13
CA LYS A 3 -9.52 8.59 -5.10
C LYS A 3 -9.27 8.18 -3.65
N LYS A 4 -9.25 6.89 -3.40
CA LYS A 4 -9.11 6.32 -2.06
C LYS A 4 -7.76 5.66 -1.89
N LEU A 5 -7.13 5.94 -0.76
CA LEU A 5 -5.85 5.32 -0.37
C LEU A 5 -6.02 4.56 0.94
N LEU A 6 -5.64 3.30 0.94
CA LEU A 6 -5.55 2.50 2.17
C LEU A 6 -4.09 2.32 2.53
N VAL A 7 -3.71 2.74 3.73
CA VAL A 7 -2.33 2.61 4.23
C VAL A 7 -2.29 1.53 5.30
N ILE A 8 -1.46 0.54 5.12
CA ILE A 8 -1.30 -0.58 6.06
C ILE A 8 0.15 -0.60 6.52
N ASP A 9 0.39 -0.16 7.76
CA ASP A 9 1.73 -0.07 8.35
C ASP A 9 1.57 -0.04 9.87
N ASP A 10 2.31 -0.89 10.59
CA ASP A 10 2.21 -0.97 12.04
C ASP A 10 2.79 0.26 12.76
N GLN A 11 3.55 1.10 12.07
CA GLN A 11 4.10 2.33 12.64
C GLN A 11 3.11 3.48 12.49
N THR A 12 2.49 3.87 13.61
CA THR A 12 1.47 4.92 13.61
C THR A 12 1.99 6.27 13.14
N GLY A 13 3.27 6.57 13.40
CA GLY A 13 3.89 7.81 12.90
C GLY A 13 3.89 7.88 11.39
N ILE A 14 4.13 6.75 10.72
CA ILE A 14 4.12 6.69 9.26
C ILE A 14 2.69 6.84 8.73
N THR A 15 1.73 6.11 9.27
CA THR A 15 0.36 6.18 8.77
C THR A 15 -0.23 7.58 8.93
N LYS A 16 0.07 8.26 10.03
CA LYS A 16 -0.41 9.64 10.24
C LYS A 16 0.17 10.61 9.22
N VAL A 17 1.47 10.51 8.95
CA VAL A 17 2.12 11.38 7.95
C VAL A 17 1.55 11.11 6.56
N VAL A 18 1.40 9.84 6.20
CA VAL A 18 0.87 9.46 4.88
C VAL A 18 -0.58 9.95 4.73
N GLU A 19 -1.41 9.78 5.76
CA GLU A 19 -2.79 10.29 5.72
C GLU A 19 -2.83 11.80 5.52
N LEU A 20 -1.97 12.53 6.23
CA LEU A 20 -1.92 13.98 6.12
C LEU A 20 -1.56 14.42 4.70
N ILE A 21 -0.53 13.80 4.13
CA ILE A 21 -0.09 14.08 2.77
C ILE A 21 -1.20 13.74 1.77
N ALA A 22 -1.82 12.58 1.93
CA ALA A 22 -2.90 12.13 1.04
C ALA A 22 -4.07 13.12 1.05
N ARG A 23 -4.48 13.58 2.24
CA ARG A 23 -5.56 14.56 2.35
C ARG A 23 -5.21 15.89 1.69
N GLN A 24 -3.96 16.33 1.80
CA GLN A 24 -3.50 17.53 1.10
C GLN A 24 -3.58 17.39 -0.42
N LEU A 25 -3.48 16.16 -0.92
CA LEU A 25 -3.63 15.87 -2.35
C LEU A 25 -5.08 15.61 -2.76
N GLY A 26 -6.03 15.75 -1.86
CA GLY A 26 -7.45 15.54 -2.13
C GLY A 26 -7.87 14.08 -2.13
N LEU A 27 -7.06 13.18 -1.56
CA LEU A 27 -7.39 11.77 -1.47
C LEU A 27 -8.21 11.47 -0.22
N ASN A 28 -9.06 10.44 -0.30
CA ASN A 28 -9.75 9.89 0.86
C ASN A 28 -8.87 8.75 1.42
N ALA A 29 -8.22 9.00 2.54
CA ALA A 29 -7.24 8.08 3.10
C ALA A 29 -7.78 7.38 4.35
N LYS A 30 -7.47 6.08 4.46
CA LYS A 30 -7.76 5.26 5.63
C LYS A 30 -6.50 4.52 6.01
N SER A 31 -6.25 4.39 7.32
CA SER A 31 -5.07 3.70 7.85
C SER A 31 -5.44 2.47 8.63
N LEU A 32 -4.59 1.45 8.53
CA LEU A 32 -4.58 0.28 9.40
C LEU A 32 -3.19 0.15 10.01
N ASN A 33 -3.14 -0.01 11.32
CA ASN A 33 -1.88 -0.25 12.04
C ASN A 33 -1.68 -1.73 12.39
N SER A 34 -2.51 -2.58 11.85
CA SER A 34 -2.42 -4.04 11.98
C SER A 34 -2.80 -4.68 10.66
N SER A 35 -2.16 -5.80 10.35
CA SER A 35 -2.47 -6.58 9.15
C SER A 35 -3.56 -7.62 9.37
N SER A 36 -4.03 -7.81 10.61
CA SER A 36 -4.91 -8.93 10.96
C SER A 36 -6.25 -8.94 10.23
N ASN A 37 -6.80 -7.76 9.91
CA ASN A 37 -8.07 -7.64 9.18
C ASN A 37 -7.93 -6.83 7.89
N ALA A 38 -6.72 -6.81 7.34
CA ALA A 38 -6.43 -5.97 6.18
C ALA A 38 -7.29 -6.31 4.96
N THR A 39 -7.49 -7.59 4.69
CA THR A 39 -8.26 -8.02 3.51
C THR A 39 -9.73 -7.64 3.64
N GLU A 40 -10.33 -7.79 4.81
CA GLU A 40 -11.73 -7.40 5.06
C GLU A 40 -11.92 -5.89 4.86
N VAL A 41 -10.98 -5.10 5.38
CA VAL A 41 -11.02 -3.63 5.22
C VAL A 41 -10.83 -3.24 3.76
N PHE A 42 -9.90 -3.90 3.06
CA PHE A 42 -9.67 -3.67 1.64
C PHE A 42 -10.96 -3.89 0.83
N ILE A 43 -11.64 -5.00 1.06
CA ILE A 43 -12.87 -5.34 0.35
C ILE A 43 -13.97 -4.31 0.64
N ALA A 44 -14.11 -3.89 1.89
CA ALA A 44 -15.14 -2.93 2.29
C ALA A 44 -14.84 -1.51 1.80
N PHE A 45 -13.60 -1.08 1.89
CA PHE A 45 -13.20 0.29 1.53
C PHE A 45 -13.05 0.49 0.03
N LYS A 46 -12.63 -0.54 -0.69
CA LYS A 46 -12.37 -0.52 -2.14
C LYS A 46 -11.42 0.60 -2.55
N PRO A 47 -10.19 0.61 -2.02
CA PRO A 47 -9.25 1.68 -2.35
C PRO A 47 -8.79 1.59 -3.80
N ASP A 48 -8.41 2.74 -4.35
CA ASP A 48 -7.75 2.79 -5.66
C ASP A 48 -6.27 2.44 -5.54
N VAL A 49 -5.67 2.77 -4.40
CA VAL A 49 -4.26 2.51 -4.10
C VAL A 49 -4.15 1.94 -2.69
N VAL A 50 -3.32 0.91 -2.54
CA VAL A 50 -2.93 0.37 -1.23
C VAL A 50 -1.44 0.63 -1.03
N MET A 51 -1.07 1.24 0.09
CA MET A 51 0.31 1.37 0.51
C MET A 51 0.55 0.37 1.62
N LEU A 52 1.45 -0.59 1.40
CA LEU A 52 1.57 -1.77 2.23
C LEU A 52 3.02 -1.95 2.71
N ASP A 53 3.19 -1.99 4.03
CA ASP A 53 4.48 -2.33 4.63
C ASP A 53 4.71 -3.85 4.52
N MET A 54 5.90 -4.23 4.10
CA MET A 54 6.25 -5.64 3.90
C MET A 54 6.45 -6.38 5.21
N ILE A 55 6.84 -5.69 6.29
CA ILE A 55 7.17 -6.33 7.58
C ILE A 55 6.25 -5.82 8.67
N MET A 56 5.38 -6.70 9.16
CA MET A 56 4.43 -6.40 10.23
C MET A 56 4.30 -7.60 11.18
N PRO A 57 3.99 -7.37 12.47
CA PRO A 57 4.02 -8.44 13.46
C PRO A 57 2.98 -9.56 13.27
N GLU A 58 1.75 -9.22 12.91
CA GLU A 58 0.66 -10.22 12.87
C GLU A 58 0.69 -11.05 11.59
N LYS A 59 0.82 -10.38 10.46
CA LYS A 59 0.81 -11.02 9.14
C LYS A 59 1.74 -10.23 8.23
N ASP A 60 2.65 -10.91 7.56
CA ASP A 60 3.59 -10.26 6.64
C ASP A 60 2.88 -9.56 5.49
N GLY A 61 3.52 -8.50 5.01
CA GLY A 61 3.00 -7.77 3.85
C GLY A 61 2.83 -8.65 2.62
N ILE A 62 3.69 -9.66 2.44
CA ILE A 62 3.57 -10.60 1.32
C ILE A 62 2.26 -11.38 1.41
N ASP A 63 1.91 -11.86 2.60
CA ASP A 63 0.65 -12.58 2.80
C ASP A 63 -0.56 -11.69 2.54
N VAL A 64 -0.51 -10.44 3.04
CA VAL A 64 -1.57 -9.46 2.80
C VAL A 64 -1.69 -9.16 1.31
N LEU A 65 -0.57 -8.95 0.63
CA LEU A 65 -0.56 -8.69 -0.82
C LEU A 65 -1.21 -9.84 -1.57
N ASN A 66 -0.84 -11.07 -1.26
CA ASN A 66 -1.40 -12.25 -1.91
C ASN A 66 -2.92 -12.32 -1.70
N GLU A 67 -3.38 -12.10 -0.48
CA GLU A 67 -4.82 -12.12 -0.16
C GLU A 67 -5.58 -11.03 -0.92
N ILE A 68 -5.03 -9.83 -0.96
CA ILE A 68 -5.64 -8.70 -1.69
C ILE A 68 -5.74 -9.04 -3.18
N LEU A 69 -4.67 -9.53 -3.78
CA LEU A 69 -4.65 -9.84 -5.21
C LEU A 69 -5.56 -11.03 -5.56
N LEU A 70 -5.74 -11.98 -4.63
CA LEU A 70 -6.66 -13.09 -4.82
C LEU A 70 -8.13 -12.64 -4.92
N THR A 71 -8.47 -11.46 -4.42
CA THR A 71 -9.85 -10.94 -4.54
C THR A 71 -10.23 -10.63 -5.98
N GLY A 72 -9.24 -10.42 -6.86
CA GLY A 72 -9.49 -10.00 -8.23
C GLY A 72 -9.96 -8.56 -8.38
N ILE A 73 -10.07 -7.80 -7.28
CA ILE A 73 -10.47 -6.40 -7.32
C ILE A 73 -9.28 -5.57 -7.81
N PRO A 74 -9.44 -4.76 -8.87
CA PRO A 74 -8.33 -3.95 -9.37
C PRO A 74 -7.83 -2.96 -8.33
N VAL A 75 -6.51 -2.88 -8.17
CA VAL A 75 -5.88 -1.96 -7.22
C VAL A 75 -4.43 -1.71 -7.63
N LYS A 76 -3.95 -0.50 -7.40
CA LYS A 76 -2.54 -0.16 -7.53
C LYS A 76 -1.89 -0.29 -6.16
N VAL A 77 -0.68 -0.84 -6.11
CA VAL A 77 -0.02 -1.17 -4.85
C VAL A 77 1.31 -0.44 -4.74
N ILE A 78 1.55 0.17 -3.58
CA ILE A 78 2.85 0.71 -3.20
C ILE A 78 3.39 -0.18 -2.09
N LEU A 79 4.52 -0.84 -2.35
CA LEU A 79 5.20 -1.66 -1.34
C LEU A 79 6.25 -0.82 -0.64
N THR A 80 6.25 -0.82 0.69
CA THR A 80 7.25 -0.10 1.46
C THR A 80 8.05 -1.07 2.33
N SER A 81 9.34 -0.85 2.44
CA SER A 81 10.21 -1.64 3.30
C SER A 81 11.51 -0.91 3.57
N GLY A 82 12.02 -1.03 4.79
CA GLY A 82 13.36 -0.60 5.16
C GLY A 82 14.38 -1.73 5.15
N PHE A 83 13.96 -2.92 4.73
CA PHE A 83 14.77 -4.14 4.79
C PHE A 83 15.28 -4.56 3.41
N SER A 84 15.69 -5.82 3.28
CA SER A 84 16.40 -6.31 2.13
C SER A 84 15.56 -6.35 0.85
N ASP A 85 16.25 -6.26 -0.28
CA ASP A 85 15.64 -6.34 -1.61
C ASP A 85 14.97 -7.68 -1.89
N SER A 86 15.39 -8.75 -1.20
CA SER A 86 14.80 -10.07 -1.42
C SER A 86 13.32 -10.12 -1.06
N TYR A 87 12.89 -9.40 -0.02
CA TYR A 87 11.47 -9.29 0.32
C TYR A 87 10.68 -8.59 -0.76
N LEU A 88 11.24 -7.51 -1.32
CA LEU A 88 10.60 -6.77 -2.39
C LEU A 88 10.51 -7.60 -3.66
N ARG A 89 11.54 -8.37 -3.99
CA ARG A 89 11.52 -9.26 -5.16
C ARG A 89 10.47 -10.36 -5.02
N LEU A 90 10.32 -10.91 -3.82
CA LEU A 90 9.31 -11.92 -3.55
C LEU A 90 7.91 -11.33 -3.74
N ALA A 91 7.67 -10.14 -3.23
CA ALA A 91 6.40 -9.44 -3.39
C ALA A 91 6.10 -9.13 -4.86
N GLU A 92 7.10 -8.69 -5.61
CA GLU A 92 6.94 -8.47 -7.06
C GLU A 92 6.62 -9.76 -7.80
N GLY A 93 7.21 -10.88 -7.39
CA GLY A 93 6.88 -12.21 -7.93
C GLY A 93 5.43 -12.59 -7.67
N VAL A 94 4.94 -12.34 -6.48
CA VAL A 94 3.52 -12.57 -6.13
C VAL A 94 2.62 -11.72 -7.02
N ALA A 95 2.95 -10.45 -7.21
CA ALA A 95 2.18 -9.57 -8.07
C ALA A 95 2.12 -10.08 -9.51
N ARG A 96 3.26 -10.51 -10.07
CA ARG A 96 3.30 -11.08 -11.42
C ARG A 96 2.46 -12.35 -11.54
N PHE A 97 2.49 -13.19 -10.51
CA PHE A 97 1.68 -14.41 -10.49
C PHE A 97 0.19 -14.08 -10.63
N HIS A 98 -0.25 -12.97 -10.08
CA HIS A 98 -1.63 -12.50 -10.16
C HIS A 98 -1.89 -11.55 -11.34
N ASP A 99 -0.94 -11.46 -12.28
CA ASP A 99 -1.03 -10.55 -13.44
C ASP A 99 -1.25 -9.09 -13.06
N ASN A 100 -0.75 -8.68 -11.89
CA ASN A 100 -0.84 -7.29 -11.47
C ASN A 100 0.46 -6.57 -11.81
N GLU A 101 0.40 -5.62 -12.73
CA GLU A 101 1.53 -4.82 -13.17
C GLU A 101 1.61 -3.47 -12.44
N ASP A 102 0.60 -3.13 -11.65
CA ASP A 102 0.50 -1.84 -10.97
C ASP A 102 1.12 -1.90 -9.58
N VAL A 103 2.36 -2.35 -9.49
CA VAL A 103 3.11 -2.44 -8.25
C VAL A 103 4.30 -1.49 -8.30
N SER A 104 4.38 -0.60 -7.32
CA SER A 104 5.48 0.35 -7.16
C SER A 104 6.17 0.11 -5.83
N VAL A 105 7.44 0.50 -5.73
CA VAL A 105 8.21 0.34 -4.50
C VAL A 105 8.63 1.71 -3.99
N LEU A 106 8.47 1.91 -2.68
CA LEU A 106 8.92 3.13 -2.00
C LEU A 106 9.73 2.71 -0.78
N ARG A 107 11.04 2.89 -0.81
CA ARG A 107 11.94 2.46 0.26
C ARG A 107 11.91 3.41 1.44
N LYS A 108 11.90 2.85 2.63
CA LYS A 108 12.04 3.62 3.87
C LYS A 108 13.52 3.87 4.19
N PRO A 109 13.91 5.03 4.69
CA PRO A 109 13.06 6.22 4.84
C PRO A 109 12.82 6.89 3.48
N PHE A 110 11.58 7.29 3.25
CA PHE A 110 11.26 8.00 2.01
C PHE A 110 11.05 9.49 2.31
N ARG A 111 11.23 10.32 1.27
CA ARG A 111 11.00 11.75 1.37
C ARG A 111 9.54 12.05 1.05
N ARG A 112 9.06 13.16 1.62
CA ARG A 112 7.71 13.64 1.34
C ARG A 112 7.46 13.78 -0.17
N GLU A 113 8.43 14.34 -0.90
CA GLU A 113 8.32 14.56 -2.34
C GLU A 113 8.21 13.25 -3.12
N GLU A 114 8.90 12.22 -2.70
CA GLU A 114 8.82 10.90 -3.33
C GLU A 114 7.41 10.33 -3.21
N LEU A 115 6.82 10.43 -2.03
CA LEU A 115 5.47 9.95 -1.80
C LEU A 115 4.44 10.76 -2.60
N ILE A 116 4.56 12.10 -2.59
CA ILE A 116 3.67 12.98 -3.34
C ILE A 116 3.70 12.65 -4.82
N THR A 117 4.91 12.56 -5.40
CA THR A 117 5.08 12.26 -6.82
C THR A 117 4.44 10.93 -7.19
N LEU A 118 4.66 9.91 -6.37
CA LEU A 118 4.12 8.58 -6.62
C LEU A 118 2.59 8.56 -6.49
N LEU A 119 2.03 9.16 -5.44
CA LEU A 119 0.59 9.23 -5.26
C LEU A 119 -0.10 9.99 -6.39
N GLN A 120 0.49 11.10 -6.84
CA GLN A 120 -0.05 11.86 -7.95
C GLN A 120 -0.06 11.02 -9.24
N LYS A 121 1.02 10.30 -9.50
CA LYS A 121 1.11 9.42 -10.67
C LYS A 121 0.05 8.32 -10.63
N LEU A 122 -0.15 7.69 -9.48
CA LEU A 122 -1.04 6.55 -9.34
C LEU A 122 -2.53 6.94 -9.26
N THR A 123 -2.84 8.18 -8.93
CA THR A 123 -4.23 8.65 -8.77
C THR A 123 -4.70 9.54 -9.91
N VAL A 124 -3.92 9.72 -10.93
CA VAL A 124 -4.29 10.43 -12.16
C VAL A 124 -5.29 9.57 -12.94
N ASN A 125 -6.28 10.23 -13.52
CA ASN A 125 -7.29 9.55 -14.35
C ASN A 125 -6.82 9.38 -15.78
#